data_1a39f5aad5fc3b6806092ead1088748b
#
_entry.id   1a39f5aad5fc3b6806092ead1088748b
#
_cell.length_a   1.000
_cell.length_b   1.000
_cell.length_c   1.000
_cell.angle_alpha   90.00
_cell.angle_beta   90.00
_cell.angle_gamma   90.00
#
_symmetry.space_group_name_H-M   'P 1'
#
loop_
_entity.id
_entity.type
_entity.pdbx_description
1 polymer ?
#
loop_
_entity_poly.entity_id
_entity_poly.type
_entity_poly.pdbx_seq_one_letter_code
_entity_poly.pdbx_strand_id
1 'polypeptide(L)'
;MGGNKMNILFTSSGRRVTLIKKFKEVFEQVGIKGKIFTADLKETAPTSYFSDKHFIVPRVNEEGYINELLKICRSEMINLIIPLIDTELILMANNSEVFEGIGVKVLVSSMELNKIANNKKYTYNFFVSNNIPTPRVYSDEEIERKEYQFPLLIKPYDGSSSKGVTKIMNEKELEFFKEYISNAMIQEYVSGEEYTIDVMVDFYGNIKTIVPRLRIETRAGEVSKGVTKKDFDIIQAAETVIKALPNPIGCITLQCFKKEDGQITFIEINPRFGGGIPLSIEAGANFPLWTIKMCQGEVFIDKDFNWRGNLTMLRYDEAIFMEIV
;
A
#
# COMPACT_ATOMS: atom_id res chain seq x y z
N MET A 1 27.21 24.08 -3.97
CA MET A 1 25.93 23.76 -4.62
C MET A 1 26.03 22.32 -5.13
N GLY A 2 25.71 21.35 -4.29
CA GLY A 2 25.68 19.92 -4.66
C GLY A 2 24.50 19.71 -5.59
N GLY A 3 24.79 19.29 -6.83
CA GLY A 3 23.76 19.00 -7.82
C GLY A 3 22.74 17.99 -7.27
N ASN A 4 21.51 18.14 -7.68
CA ASN A 4 20.30 17.39 -7.33
C ASN A 4 20.45 15.89 -7.68
N LYS A 5 21.32 15.17 -6.96
CA LYS A 5 21.60 13.73 -7.18
C LYS A 5 20.83 12.92 -6.16
N MET A 6 20.02 11.98 -6.63
CA MET A 6 19.21 11.12 -5.78
C MET A 6 19.15 9.70 -6.35
N ASN A 7 19.64 8.72 -5.61
CA ASN A 7 19.56 7.31 -5.95
C ASN A 7 18.46 6.65 -5.11
N ILE A 8 17.51 5.99 -5.77
CA ILE A 8 16.36 5.34 -5.12
C ILE A 8 16.46 3.83 -5.31
N LEU A 9 16.27 3.07 -4.23
CA LEU A 9 16.14 1.62 -4.25
C LEU A 9 14.69 1.22 -3.95
N PHE A 10 14.04 0.54 -4.89
CA PHE A 10 12.76 -0.12 -4.67
C PHE A 10 12.98 -1.56 -4.26
N THR A 11 12.51 -1.95 -3.08
CA THR A 11 12.62 -3.33 -2.59
C THR A 11 11.34 -4.09 -2.85
N SER A 12 11.45 -5.42 -2.98
CA SER A 12 10.32 -6.31 -3.33
C SER A 12 9.54 -5.82 -4.54
N SER A 13 10.27 -5.38 -5.57
CA SER A 13 9.77 -4.55 -6.66
C SER A 13 8.82 -5.29 -7.62
N GLY A 14 8.99 -6.61 -7.79
CA GLY A 14 8.08 -7.49 -8.53
C GLY A 14 7.61 -6.94 -9.87
N ARG A 15 6.30 -6.76 -10.01
CA ARG A 15 5.63 -6.27 -11.23
C ARG A 15 5.32 -4.76 -11.22
N ARG A 16 5.95 -3.97 -10.36
CA ARG A 16 5.67 -2.52 -10.21
C ARG A 16 6.29 -1.65 -11.30
N VAL A 17 6.36 -2.17 -12.54
CA VAL A 17 7.02 -1.53 -13.70
C VAL A 17 6.53 -0.11 -13.94
N THR A 18 5.22 0.11 -13.97
CA THR A 18 4.66 1.46 -14.21
C THR A 18 5.10 2.45 -13.14
N LEU A 19 5.17 2.04 -11.87
CA LEU A 19 5.65 2.91 -10.80
C LEU A 19 7.12 3.30 -11.02
N ILE A 20 7.98 2.34 -11.37
CA ILE A 20 9.41 2.61 -11.69
C ILE A 20 9.54 3.61 -12.84
N LYS A 21 8.78 3.39 -13.94
CA LYS A 21 8.75 4.32 -15.09
C LYS A 21 8.35 5.73 -14.65
N LYS A 22 7.31 5.88 -13.80
CA LYS A 22 6.85 7.19 -13.32
C LYS A 22 7.89 7.92 -12.47
N PHE A 23 8.68 7.23 -11.68
CA PHE A 23 9.80 7.86 -10.97
C PHE A 23 10.91 8.29 -11.93
N LYS A 24 11.23 7.50 -12.97
CA LYS A 24 12.19 7.89 -14.02
C LYS A 24 11.73 9.13 -14.79
N GLU A 25 10.46 9.16 -15.21
CA GLU A 25 9.85 10.32 -15.88
C GLU A 25 9.99 11.60 -15.01
N VAL A 26 9.75 11.51 -13.72
CA VAL A 26 9.91 12.66 -12.81
C VAL A 26 11.39 13.07 -12.69
N PHE A 27 12.33 12.12 -12.60
CA PHE A 27 13.76 12.45 -12.58
C PHE A 27 14.16 13.30 -13.78
N GLU A 28 13.70 12.92 -14.98
CA GLU A 28 13.93 13.67 -16.22
C GLU A 28 13.26 15.05 -16.19
N GLN A 29 11.98 15.12 -15.77
CA GLN A 29 11.19 16.36 -15.76
C GLN A 29 11.78 17.43 -14.82
N VAL A 30 12.33 17.02 -13.66
CA VAL A 30 12.85 17.97 -12.66
C VAL A 30 14.39 18.06 -12.66
N GLY A 31 15.04 17.40 -13.62
CA GLY A 31 16.50 17.46 -13.81
C GLY A 31 17.31 16.81 -12.69
N ILE A 32 16.78 15.78 -12.03
CA ILE A 32 17.51 15.04 -11.01
C ILE A 32 18.52 14.10 -11.67
N LYS A 33 19.79 14.27 -11.29
CA LYS A 33 20.85 13.36 -11.67
C LYS A 33 20.88 12.21 -10.65
N GLY A 34 20.34 11.04 -11.04
CA GLY A 34 20.30 9.89 -10.15
C GLY A 34 19.92 8.62 -10.89
N LYS A 35 19.91 7.53 -10.16
CA LYS A 35 19.57 6.20 -10.68
C LYS A 35 18.44 5.58 -9.89
N ILE A 36 17.67 4.74 -10.54
CA ILE A 36 16.61 3.93 -9.94
C ILE A 36 17.05 2.48 -9.94
N PHE A 37 17.19 1.94 -8.75
CA PHE A 37 17.57 0.57 -8.48
C PHE A 37 16.37 -0.24 -8.03
N THR A 38 16.41 -1.54 -8.29
CA THR A 38 15.40 -2.49 -7.81
C THR A 38 16.07 -3.67 -7.12
N ALA A 39 15.40 -4.22 -6.11
CA ALA A 39 15.79 -5.45 -5.43
C ALA A 39 14.59 -6.40 -5.35
N ASP A 40 14.81 -7.68 -5.63
CA ASP A 40 13.80 -8.73 -5.56
C ASP A 40 14.46 -10.09 -5.33
N LEU A 41 13.64 -11.14 -5.10
CA LEU A 41 14.09 -12.51 -4.92
C LEU A 41 14.68 -13.15 -6.19
N LYS A 42 14.27 -12.67 -7.35
CA LYS A 42 14.56 -13.30 -8.64
C LYS A 42 15.00 -12.28 -9.68
N GLU A 43 15.93 -12.69 -10.50
CA GLU A 43 16.34 -11.97 -11.69
C GLU A 43 15.19 -11.73 -12.68
N THR A 44 14.20 -12.63 -12.68
CA THR A 44 13.00 -12.58 -13.54
C THR A 44 11.91 -11.63 -13.04
N ALA A 45 12.18 -10.77 -12.06
CA ALA A 45 11.25 -9.71 -11.70
C ALA A 45 11.14 -8.71 -12.86
N PRO A 46 9.94 -8.43 -13.44
CA PRO A 46 9.81 -7.54 -14.60
C PRO A 46 10.43 -6.15 -14.40
N THR A 47 10.48 -5.66 -13.16
CA THR A 47 11.11 -4.38 -12.82
C THR A 47 12.61 -4.35 -13.06
N SER A 48 13.30 -5.52 -13.09
CA SER A 48 14.73 -5.61 -13.37
C SER A 48 15.08 -4.99 -14.72
N TYR A 49 14.21 -5.16 -15.70
CA TYR A 49 14.39 -4.66 -17.05
C TYR A 49 14.23 -3.14 -17.18
N PHE A 50 13.51 -2.51 -16.26
CA PHE A 50 13.20 -1.07 -16.29
C PHE A 50 14.01 -0.23 -15.30
N SER A 51 14.77 -0.87 -14.40
CA SER A 51 15.68 -0.20 -13.48
C SER A 51 17.06 0.04 -14.09
N ASP A 52 17.86 0.91 -13.48
CA ASP A 52 19.24 1.15 -13.92
C ASP A 52 20.16 0.00 -13.50
N LYS A 53 19.81 -0.70 -12.43
CA LYS A 53 20.43 -1.95 -11.96
C LYS A 53 19.47 -2.69 -11.06
N HIS A 54 19.50 -4.01 -11.14
CA HIS A 54 18.71 -4.91 -10.30
C HIS A 54 19.61 -5.72 -9.38
N PHE A 55 19.14 -5.99 -8.16
CA PHE A 55 19.83 -6.81 -7.18
C PHE A 55 18.97 -7.97 -6.76
N ILE A 56 19.58 -9.15 -6.66
CA ILE A 56 18.95 -10.33 -6.06
C ILE A 56 19.25 -10.28 -4.56
N VAL A 57 18.20 -10.34 -3.74
CA VAL A 57 18.29 -10.29 -2.29
C VAL A 57 17.62 -11.51 -1.66
N PRO A 58 18.01 -11.89 -0.43
CA PRO A 58 17.32 -12.95 0.31
C PRO A 58 15.84 -12.65 0.51
N ARG A 59 15.06 -13.64 0.98
CA ARG A 59 13.68 -13.37 1.42
C ARG A 59 13.66 -12.43 2.61
N VAL A 60 12.60 -11.62 2.71
CA VAL A 60 12.42 -10.64 3.78
C VAL A 60 12.58 -11.24 5.20
N ASN A 61 12.14 -12.49 5.38
CA ASN A 61 12.23 -13.22 6.65
C ASN A 61 13.51 -14.06 6.83
N GLU A 62 14.45 -13.99 5.89
CA GLU A 62 15.74 -14.69 5.99
C GLU A 62 16.79 -13.81 6.67
N GLU A 63 17.66 -14.46 7.43
CA GLU A 63 18.82 -13.82 8.02
C GLU A 63 19.73 -13.25 6.92
N GLY A 64 20.18 -12.01 7.12
CA GLY A 64 21.04 -11.33 6.14
C GLY A 64 20.32 -10.37 5.20
N TYR A 65 18.97 -10.37 5.11
CA TYR A 65 18.23 -9.46 4.23
C TYR A 65 18.62 -7.99 4.44
N ILE A 66 18.56 -7.50 5.69
CA ILE A 66 18.93 -6.11 6.03
C ILE A 66 20.41 -5.85 5.72
N ASN A 67 21.30 -6.79 6.04
CA ASN A 67 22.73 -6.65 5.76
C ASN A 67 23.01 -6.53 4.26
N GLU A 68 22.29 -7.27 3.42
CA GLU A 68 22.45 -7.16 1.98
C GLU A 68 21.94 -5.81 1.46
N LEU A 69 20.80 -5.32 1.95
CA LEU A 69 20.32 -3.98 1.61
C LEU A 69 21.32 -2.89 2.04
N LEU A 70 21.93 -3.00 3.22
CA LEU A 70 22.97 -2.06 3.69
C LEU A 70 24.20 -2.05 2.78
N LYS A 71 24.64 -3.22 2.28
CA LYS A 71 25.74 -3.31 1.30
C LYS A 71 25.37 -2.60 0.00
N ILE A 72 24.17 -2.86 -0.55
CA ILE A 72 23.65 -2.20 -1.75
C ILE A 72 23.61 -0.69 -1.53
N CYS A 73 23.07 -0.24 -0.40
CA CYS A 73 22.97 1.18 -0.09
C CYS A 73 24.33 1.90 -0.11
N ARG A 74 25.36 1.27 0.49
CA ARG A 74 26.73 1.83 0.50
C ARG A 74 27.35 1.81 -0.88
N SER A 75 27.29 0.69 -1.61
CA SER A 75 27.93 0.53 -2.93
C SER A 75 27.33 1.43 -3.99
N GLU A 76 26.00 1.62 -3.98
CA GLU A 76 25.28 2.39 -4.99
C GLU A 76 24.93 3.81 -4.53
N MET A 77 25.37 4.22 -3.33
CA MET A 77 25.09 5.54 -2.75
C MET A 77 23.59 5.84 -2.75
N ILE A 78 22.79 4.91 -2.25
CA ILE A 78 21.34 5.06 -2.15
C ILE A 78 21.00 6.17 -1.17
N ASN A 79 20.01 7.00 -1.52
CA ASN A 79 19.48 8.06 -0.67
C ASN A 79 18.12 7.72 -0.07
N LEU A 80 17.34 6.89 -0.79
CA LEU A 80 15.98 6.53 -0.40
C LEU A 80 15.70 5.06 -0.72
N ILE A 81 15.14 4.33 0.24
CA ILE A 81 14.53 3.01 0.04
C ILE A 81 13.01 3.16 0.03
N ILE A 82 12.35 2.50 -0.93
CA ILE A 82 10.89 2.43 -1.05
C ILE A 82 10.46 0.97 -1.01
N PRO A 83 9.97 0.46 0.13
CA PRO A 83 9.45 -0.89 0.24
C PRO A 83 8.07 -0.99 -0.41
N LEU A 84 7.79 -2.10 -1.14
CA LEU A 84 6.59 -2.24 -1.96
C LEU A 84 5.63 -3.37 -1.54
N ILE A 85 5.96 -4.14 -0.50
CA ILE A 85 5.08 -5.19 0.02
C ILE A 85 4.85 -5.06 1.54
N ASP A 86 3.67 -5.45 1.99
CA ASP A 86 3.24 -5.27 3.37
C ASP A 86 4.09 -6.08 4.38
N THR A 87 4.52 -7.28 4.00
CA THR A 87 5.32 -8.17 4.85
C THR A 87 6.73 -7.64 5.17
N GLU A 88 7.22 -6.66 4.41
CA GLU A 88 8.53 -6.04 4.58
C GLU A 88 8.51 -4.84 5.55
N LEU A 89 7.35 -4.17 5.68
CA LEU A 89 7.26 -2.86 6.31
C LEU A 89 7.65 -2.84 7.79
N ILE A 90 7.25 -3.87 8.56
CA ILE A 90 7.63 -3.97 9.98
C ILE A 90 9.15 -4.12 10.13
N LEU A 91 9.77 -4.93 9.30
CA LEU A 91 11.22 -5.14 9.31
C LEU A 91 11.96 -3.85 8.94
N MET A 92 11.49 -3.15 7.91
CA MET A 92 12.08 -1.88 7.45
C MET A 92 11.89 -0.77 8.48
N ALA A 93 10.73 -0.67 9.13
CA ALA A 93 10.49 0.28 10.21
C ALA A 93 11.39 0.03 11.43
N ASN A 94 11.60 -1.23 11.79
CA ASN A 94 12.46 -1.61 12.91
C ASN A 94 13.96 -1.32 12.65
N ASN A 95 14.36 -1.23 11.38
CA ASN A 95 15.75 -0.98 10.99
C ASN A 95 15.95 0.42 10.37
N SER A 96 14.94 1.30 10.40
CA SER A 96 15.02 2.62 9.76
C SER A 96 16.18 3.46 10.29
N GLU A 97 16.44 3.45 11.61
CA GLU A 97 17.56 4.16 12.24
C GLU A 97 18.94 3.66 11.76
N VAL A 98 19.06 2.35 11.47
CA VAL A 98 20.30 1.76 10.95
C VAL A 98 20.60 2.29 9.55
N PHE A 99 19.59 2.41 8.70
CA PHE A 99 19.72 3.03 7.38
C PHE A 99 19.98 4.54 7.49
N GLU A 100 19.30 5.22 8.39
CA GLU A 100 19.50 6.66 8.63
C GLU A 100 20.92 6.96 9.10
N GLY A 101 21.52 6.07 9.93
CA GLY A 101 22.91 6.14 10.37
C GLY A 101 23.95 6.10 9.24
N ILE A 102 23.57 5.66 8.04
CA ILE A 102 24.41 5.69 6.82
C ILE A 102 23.89 6.69 5.78
N GLY A 103 23.00 7.61 6.17
CA GLY A 103 22.46 8.68 5.31
C GLY A 103 21.36 8.23 4.35
N VAL A 104 20.74 7.08 4.57
CA VAL A 104 19.67 6.52 3.73
C VAL A 104 18.33 6.67 4.43
N LYS A 105 17.37 7.34 3.80
CA LYS A 105 15.98 7.39 4.28
C LYS A 105 15.24 6.14 3.85
N VAL A 106 14.34 5.65 4.71
CA VAL A 106 13.39 4.58 4.35
C VAL A 106 11.98 5.18 4.31
N LEU A 107 11.28 5.02 3.20
CA LEU A 107 9.91 5.50 3.06
C LEU A 107 8.96 4.50 3.73
N VAL A 108 8.90 4.55 5.04
CA VAL A 108 8.10 3.65 5.86
C VAL A 108 7.47 4.40 7.03
N SER A 109 6.24 4.08 7.35
CA SER A 109 5.53 4.60 8.52
C SER A 109 6.08 3.99 9.82
N SER A 110 5.62 4.48 10.98
CA SER A 110 6.02 3.93 12.27
C SER A 110 5.80 2.41 12.38
N MET A 111 6.59 1.76 13.23
CA MET A 111 6.42 0.33 13.52
C MET A 111 5.01 0.02 14.06
N GLU A 112 4.44 0.92 14.87
CA GLU A 112 3.09 0.77 15.43
C GLU A 112 2.04 0.76 14.31
N LEU A 113 2.09 1.71 13.36
CA LEU A 113 1.18 1.74 12.22
C LEU A 113 1.31 0.46 11.39
N ASN A 114 2.54 0.04 11.10
CA ASN A 114 2.76 -1.17 10.31
C ASN A 114 2.23 -2.44 11.02
N LYS A 115 2.30 -2.53 12.33
CA LYS A 115 1.67 -3.62 13.11
C LYS A 115 0.15 -3.58 13.01
N ILE A 116 -0.46 -2.39 13.12
CA ILE A 116 -1.91 -2.20 12.94
C ILE A 116 -2.32 -2.68 11.54
N ALA A 117 -1.61 -2.26 10.50
CA ALA A 117 -1.94 -2.57 9.11
C ALA A 117 -1.72 -4.05 8.74
N ASN A 118 -0.70 -4.70 9.32
CA ASN A 118 -0.34 -6.08 8.97
C ASN A 118 -1.30 -7.14 9.54
N ASN A 119 -2.15 -6.80 10.50
CA ASN A 119 -3.09 -7.72 11.13
C ASN A 119 -4.51 -7.13 11.15
N LYS A 120 -5.45 -7.80 10.48
CA LYS A 120 -6.83 -7.32 10.33
C LYS A 120 -7.60 -7.18 11.65
N LYS A 121 -7.26 -7.96 12.69
CA LYS A 121 -7.80 -7.78 14.04
C LYS A 121 -7.30 -6.48 14.66
N TYR A 122 -6.03 -6.14 14.46
CA TYR A 122 -5.48 -4.87 14.95
C TYR A 122 -6.03 -3.68 14.16
N THR A 123 -6.18 -3.82 12.83
CA THR A 123 -6.86 -2.82 12.00
C THR A 123 -8.30 -2.58 12.46
N TYR A 124 -9.05 -3.65 12.72
CA TYR A 124 -10.42 -3.56 13.27
C TYR A 124 -10.46 -2.83 14.61
N ASN A 125 -9.62 -3.24 15.57
CA ASN A 125 -9.56 -2.62 16.88
C ASN A 125 -9.17 -1.13 16.78
N PHE A 126 -8.25 -0.78 15.90
CA PHE A 126 -7.87 0.60 15.64
C PHE A 126 -9.07 1.41 15.12
N PHE A 127 -9.81 0.91 14.15
CA PHE A 127 -10.99 1.60 13.63
C PHE A 127 -12.06 1.80 14.70
N VAL A 128 -12.38 0.75 15.45
CA VAL A 128 -13.36 0.81 16.54
C VAL A 128 -12.95 1.82 17.62
N SER A 129 -11.70 1.76 18.08
CA SER A 129 -11.18 2.65 19.13
C SER A 129 -11.16 4.12 18.75
N ASN A 130 -11.12 4.41 17.44
CA ASN A 130 -11.14 5.77 16.88
C ASN A 130 -12.50 6.18 16.33
N ASN A 131 -13.58 5.42 16.59
CA ASN A 131 -14.92 5.64 16.05
C ASN A 131 -14.99 5.74 14.52
N ILE A 132 -14.11 5.02 13.82
CA ILE A 132 -14.09 4.91 12.35
C ILE A 132 -15.01 3.74 11.96
N PRO A 133 -16.03 3.96 11.11
CA PRO A 133 -16.92 2.88 10.67
C PRO A 133 -16.13 1.76 9.98
N THR A 134 -16.35 0.53 10.47
CA THR A 134 -15.73 -0.70 9.95
C THR A 134 -16.71 -1.86 10.07
N PRO A 135 -16.64 -2.91 9.24
CA PRO A 135 -17.53 -4.06 9.39
C PRO A 135 -17.39 -4.69 10.77
N ARG A 136 -18.54 -4.98 11.42
CA ARG A 136 -18.53 -5.66 12.73
C ARG A 136 -17.83 -7.00 12.61
N VAL A 137 -16.89 -7.26 13.51
CA VAL A 137 -16.24 -8.57 13.68
C VAL A 137 -16.94 -9.28 14.83
N TYR A 138 -17.28 -10.54 14.63
CA TYR A 138 -17.92 -11.37 15.65
C TYR A 138 -16.88 -12.13 16.48
N SER A 139 -17.08 -12.18 17.78
CA SER A 139 -16.28 -13.02 18.66
C SER A 139 -16.68 -14.51 18.54
N ASP A 140 -15.84 -15.42 19.03
CA ASP A 140 -16.15 -16.84 19.02
C ASP A 140 -17.42 -17.14 19.85
N GLU A 141 -17.62 -16.44 20.97
CA GLU A 141 -18.82 -16.56 21.83
C GLU A 141 -20.09 -16.07 21.09
N GLU A 142 -20.02 -14.99 20.32
CA GLU A 142 -21.16 -14.52 19.51
C GLU A 142 -21.51 -15.52 18.41
N ILE A 143 -20.49 -16.13 17.79
CA ILE A 143 -20.69 -17.19 16.79
C ILE A 143 -21.34 -18.43 17.42
N GLU A 144 -20.89 -18.88 18.60
CA GLU A 144 -21.46 -20.00 19.31
C GLU A 144 -22.93 -19.75 19.72
N ARG A 145 -23.25 -18.52 20.14
CA ARG A 145 -24.62 -18.10 20.49
C ARG A 145 -25.49 -17.77 19.29
N LYS A 146 -24.95 -17.85 18.07
CA LYS A 146 -25.61 -17.45 16.82
C LYS A 146 -26.12 -16.00 16.81
N GLU A 147 -25.36 -15.10 17.39
CA GLU A 147 -25.66 -13.66 17.48
C GLU A 147 -25.22 -12.91 16.21
N TYR A 148 -25.55 -13.44 15.03
CA TYR A 148 -25.18 -12.89 13.73
C TYR A 148 -26.30 -13.06 12.72
N GLN A 149 -26.14 -12.39 11.57
CA GLN A 149 -27.03 -12.51 10.41
C GLN A 149 -26.25 -12.78 9.15
N PHE A 150 -26.78 -13.66 8.29
CA PHE A 150 -26.21 -13.88 6.96
C PHE A 150 -26.64 -12.77 5.99
N PRO A 151 -25.79 -12.43 5.00
CA PRO A 151 -24.48 -13.05 4.72
C PRO A 151 -23.38 -12.57 5.66
N LEU A 152 -22.39 -13.43 5.91
CA LEU A 152 -21.15 -13.11 6.60
C LEU A 152 -19.97 -13.09 5.64
N LEU A 153 -18.84 -12.55 6.07
CA LEU A 153 -17.56 -12.68 5.42
C LEU A 153 -16.57 -13.38 6.35
N ILE A 154 -15.90 -14.41 5.86
CA ILE A 154 -14.80 -15.05 6.56
C ILE A 154 -13.49 -14.84 5.81
N LYS A 155 -12.41 -14.55 6.53
CA LYS A 155 -11.07 -14.33 5.97
C LYS A 155 -9.97 -14.62 6.99
N PRO A 156 -8.73 -14.97 6.57
CA PRO A 156 -7.61 -15.01 7.51
C PRO A 156 -7.25 -13.58 7.96
N TYR A 157 -7.01 -13.39 9.27
CA TYR A 157 -6.66 -12.06 9.81
C TYR A 157 -5.22 -11.61 9.46
N ASP A 158 -4.36 -12.53 9.08
CA ASP A 158 -2.96 -12.34 8.70
C ASP A 158 -2.69 -12.57 7.19
N GLY A 159 -3.76 -12.79 6.40
CA GLY A 159 -3.67 -13.01 4.96
C GLY A 159 -3.58 -11.71 4.14
N SER A 160 -3.09 -11.83 2.92
CA SER A 160 -3.01 -10.76 1.93
C SER A 160 -3.59 -11.18 0.56
N SER A 161 -3.77 -10.21 -0.35
CA SER A 161 -4.20 -10.47 -1.74
C SER A 161 -5.54 -11.20 -1.87
N SER A 162 -6.49 -10.97 -0.96
CA SER A 162 -7.83 -11.58 -0.92
C SER A 162 -7.82 -13.12 -0.90
N LYS A 163 -6.71 -13.76 -0.52
CA LYS A 163 -6.65 -15.21 -0.38
C LYS A 163 -7.48 -15.65 0.83
N GLY A 164 -8.34 -16.68 0.65
CA GLY A 164 -9.19 -17.22 1.70
C GLY A 164 -10.35 -16.31 2.11
N VAL A 165 -10.63 -15.23 1.37
CA VAL A 165 -11.81 -14.38 1.60
C VAL A 165 -13.03 -15.04 0.98
N THR A 166 -14.03 -15.38 1.80
CA THR A 166 -15.23 -16.11 1.35
C THR A 166 -16.49 -15.49 1.93
N LYS A 167 -17.49 -15.28 1.09
CA LYS A 167 -18.84 -14.89 1.51
C LYS A 167 -19.60 -16.13 1.97
N ILE A 168 -20.21 -16.05 3.13
CA ILE A 168 -20.91 -17.15 3.80
C ILE A 168 -22.41 -16.86 3.79
N MET A 169 -23.20 -17.78 3.27
CA MET A 169 -24.63 -17.62 3.09
C MET A 169 -25.48 -18.42 4.09
N ASN A 170 -24.90 -19.41 4.77
CA ASN A 170 -25.62 -20.31 5.66
C ASN A 170 -24.69 -21.00 6.67
N GLU A 171 -25.29 -21.68 7.67
CA GLU A 171 -24.57 -22.39 8.74
C GLU A 171 -23.57 -23.44 8.23
N LYS A 172 -23.95 -24.24 7.23
CA LYS A 172 -23.08 -25.31 6.70
C LYS A 172 -21.79 -24.75 6.10
N GLU A 173 -21.93 -23.64 5.39
CA GLU A 173 -20.75 -22.93 4.85
C GLU A 173 -19.91 -22.36 5.99
N LEU A 174 -20.54 -21.77 7.02
CA LEU A 174 -19.82 -21.22 8.16
C LEU A 174 -19.00 -22.27 8.88
N GLU A 175 -19.60 -23.41 9.23
CA GLU A 175 -18.91 -24.56 9.87
C GLU A 175 -17.73 -25.02 9.03
N PHE A 176 -17.95 -25.28 7.73
CA PHE A 176 -16.91 -25.74 6.83
C PHE A 176 -15.73 -24.76 6.71
N PHE A 177 -16.02 -23.49 6.43
CA PHE A 177 -14.95 -22.52 6.21
C PHE A 177 -14.25 -22.09 7.51
N LYS A 178 -14.92 -22.18 8.67
CA LYS A 178 -14.29 -21.94 9.98
C LYS A 178 -13.19 -22.97 10.28
N GLU A 179 -13.40 -24.23 9.87
CA GLU A 179 -12.39 -25.29 9.97
C GLU A 179 -11.31 -25.19 8.89
N TYR A 180 -11.70 -24.81 7.67
CA TYR A 180 -10.83 -24.81 6.50
C TYR A 180 -9.85 -23.63 6.50
N ILE A 181 -10.26 -22.46 6.98
CA ILE A 181 -9.45 -21.24 6.95
C ILE A 181 -8.71 -21.08 8.28
N SER A 182 -7.40 -21.25 8.23
CA SER A 182 -6.54 -20.98 9.39
C SER A 182 -6.57 -19.48 9.75
N ASN A 183 -6.52 -19.18 11.04
CA ASN A 183 -6.54 -17.80 11.55
C ASN A 183 -7.76 -17.00 11.06
N ALA A 184 -8.93 -17.66 11.01
CA ALA A 184 -10.16 -17.06 10.52
C ALA A 184 -10.63 -15.88 11.38
N MET A 185 -11.12 -14.85 10.70
CA MET A 185 -11.88 -13.74 11.27
C MET A 185 -13.22 -13.68 10.57
N ILE A 186 -14.30 -13.71 11.33
CA ILE A 186 -15.68 -13.67 10.83
C ILE A 186 -16.22 -12.26 11.07
N GLN A 187 -16.78 -11.67 10.03
CA GLN A 187 -17.33 -10.33 10.09
C GLN A 187 -18.66 -10.22 9.32
N GLU A 188 -19.39 -9.15 9.54
CA GLU A 188 -20.53 -8.80 8.68
C GLU A 188 -20.10 -8.65 7.23
N TYR A 189 -20.97 -9.05 6.31
CA TYR A 189 -20.76 -8.79 4.89
C TYR A 189 -21.27 -7.39 4.56
N VAL A 190 -20.40 -6.55 4.05
CA VAL A 190 -20.76 -5.20 3.58
C VAL A 190 -20.91 -5.21 2.07
N SER A 191 -22.03 -4.68 1.58
CA SER A 191 -22.30 -4.41 0.16
C SER A 191 -22.16 -2.92 -0.12
N GLY A 192 -21.69 -2.57 -1.31
CA GLY A 192 -21.51 -1.19 -1.74
C GLY A 192 -20.44 -1.06 -2.81
N GLU A 193 -20.17 0.15 -3.23
CA GLU A 193 -19.06 0.46 -4.13
C GLU A 193 -17.74 0.37 -3.38
N GLU A 194 -16.80 -0.46 -3.86
CA GLU A 194 -15.48 -0.61 -3.26
C GLU A 194 -14.50 0.43 -3.78
N TYR A 195 -13.87 1.14 -2.87
CA TYR A 195 -12.85 2.14 -3.17
C TYR A 195 -11.49 1.75 -2.61
N THR A 196 -10.46 2.08 -3.37
CA THR A 196 -9.09 2.21 -2.88
C THR A 196 -8.74 3.69 -2.87
N ILE A 197 -8.13 4.18 -1.79
CA ILE A 197 -7.84 5.59 -1.61
C ILE A 197 -6.33 5.73 -1.42
N ASP A 198 -5.67 6.41 -2.35
CA ASP A 198 -4.24 6.72 -2.21
C ASP A 198 -4.07 8.07 -1.51
N VAL A 199 -3.30 8.08 -0.44
CA VAL A 199 -3.00 9.28 0.35
C VAL A 199 -1.50 9.51 0.37
N MET A 200 -1.05 10.73 0.13
CA MET A 200 0.35 11.13 0.28
C MET A 200 0.54 11.93 1.56
N VAL A 201 1.48 11.50 2.40
CA VAL A 201 1.79 12.10 3.70
C VAL A 201 3.29 12.36 3.78
N ASP A 202 3.71 13.54 4.25
CA ASP A 202 5.13 13.86 4.43
C ASP A 202 5.72 13.26 5.73
N PHE A 203 7.01 13.50 5.98
CA PHE A 203 7.70 13.04 7.20
C PHE A 203 7.19 13.67 8.49
N TYR A 204 6.35 14.69 8.41
CA TYR A 204 5.78 15.42 9.56
C TYR A 204 4.30 15.11 9.78
N GLY A 205 3.71 14.21 8.97
CA GLY A 205 2.30 13.83 9.05
C GLY A 205 1.36 14.74 8.26
N ASN A 206 1.87 15.70 7.46
CA ASN A 206 1.04 16.58 6.66
C ASN A 206 0.55 15.86 5.40
N ILE A 207 -0.75 15.92 5.15
CA ILE A 207 -1.39 15.31 3.99
C ILE A 207 -1.22 16.23 2.77
N LYS A 208 -0.63 15.70 1.70
CA LYS A 208 -0.52 16.39 0.41
C LYS A 208 -1.73 16.19 -0.47
N THR A 209 -2.24 14.98 -0.57
CA THR A 209 -3.40 14.65 -1.41
C THR A 209 -4.10 13.39 -0.93
N ILE A 210 -5.36 13.25 -1.33
CA ILE A 210 -6.21 12.08 -1.12
C ILE A 210 -6.92 11.79 -2.43
N VAL A 211 -6.75 10.59 -3.00
CA VAL A 211 -7.29 10.22 -4.32
C VAL A 211 -8.15 8.96 -4.21
N PRO A 212 -9.48 9.08 -4.07
CA PRO A 212 -10.37 7.94 -4.15
C PRO A 212 -10.43 7.36 -5.56
N ARG A 213 -10.33 6.03 -5.66
CA ARG A 213 -10.43 5.25 -6.90
C ARG A 213 -11.49 4.16 -6.71
N LEU A 214 -12.58 4.26 -7.44
CA LEU A 214 -13.58 3.19 -7.52
C LEU A 214 -12.97 1.97 -8.22
N ARG A 215 -13.13 0.80 -7.62
CA ARG A 215 -12.69 -0.50 -8.17
C ARG A 215 -13.80 -1.05 -9.06
N ILE A 216 -13.65 -0.94 -10.38
CA ILE A 216 -14.62 -1.46 -11.35
C ILE A 216 -14.47 -2.99 -11.48
N GLU A 217 -13.22 -3.46 -11.53
CA GLU A 217 -12.89 -4.88 -11.66
C GLU A 217 -11.56 -5.19 -10.97
N THR A 218 -11.50 -6.37 -10.35
CA THR A 218 -10.29 -6.86 -9.69
C THR A 218 -9.84 -8.20 -10.28
N ARG A 219 -8.52 -8.43 -10.32
CA ARG A 219 -7.90 -9.69 -10.71
C ARG A 219 -6.88 -10.07 -9.65
N ALA A 220 -7.07 -11.23 -9.02
CA ALA A 220 -6.21 -11.70 -7.91
C ALA A 220 -6.01 -10.66 -6.78
N GLY A 221 -7.09 -9.96 -6.38
CA GLY A 221 -7.07 -8.94 -5.33
C GLY A 221 -6.52 -7.57 -5.74
N GLU A 222 -5.90 -7.43 -6.92
CA GLU A 222 -5.46 -6.14 -7.46
C GLU A 222 -6.51 -5.55 -8.41
N VAL A 223 -6.62 -4.22 -8.42
CA VAL A 223 -7.50 -3.52 -9.36
C VAL A 223 -6.98 -3.70 -10.80
N SER A 224 -7.84 -4.24 -11.69
CA SER A 224 -7.59 -4.33 -13.13
C SER A 224 -8.25 -3.21 -13.91
N LYS A 225 -9.43 -2.75 -13.47
CA LYS A 225 -10.11 -1.58 -13.99
C LYS A 225 -10.56 -0.70 -12.84
N GLY A 226 -10.28 0.58 -12.92
CA GLY A 226 -10.66 1.54 -11.89
C GLY A 226 -10.82 2.94 -12.44
N VAL A 227 -11.52 3.79 -11.71
CA VAL A 227 -11.78 5.18 -12.09
C VAL A 227 -11.58 6.10 -10.90
N THR A 228 -10.91 7.24 -11.08
CA THR A 228 -10.77 8.28 -10.04
C THR A 228 -12.10 8.96 -9.80
N LYS A 229 -12.44 9.20 -8.52
CA LYS A 229 -13.68 9.87 -8.11
C LYS A 229 -13.39 11.01 -7.15
N LYS A 230 -13.79 12.24 -7.50
CA LYS A 230 -13.77 13.39 -6.59
C LYS A 230 -14.97 13.32 -5.64
N ASP A 231 -14.99 12.28 -4.81
CA ASP A 231 -15.99 12.11 -3.75
C ASP A 231 -15.47 12.74 -2.46
N PHE A 232 -16.02 13.90 -2.11
CA PHE A 232 -15.56 14.67 -0.96
C PHE A 232 -15.88 14.00 0.39
N ASP A 233 -16.94 13.19 0.47
CA ASP A 233 -17.27 12.43 1.68
C ASP A 233 -16.18 11.39 1.95
N ILE A 234 -15.76 10.64 0.91
CA ILE A 234 -14.66 9.68 1.01
C ILE A 234 -13.34 10.38 1.34
N ILE A 235 -13.06 11.54 0.73
CA ILE A 235 -11.85 12.33 1.00
C ILE A 235 -11.81 12.74 2.46
N GLN A 236 -12.90 13.26 3.01
CA GLN A 236 -12.98 13.70 4.41
C GLN A 236 -12.88 12.52 5.39
N ALA A 237 -13.57 11.41 5.08
CA ALA A 237 -13.47 10.20 5.89
C ALA A 237 -12.05 9.63 5.90
N ALA A 238 -11.37 9.58 4.75
CA ALA A 238 -9.98 9.14 4.65
C ALA A 238 -9.03 10.07 5.42
N GLU A 239 -9.23 11.38 5.36
CA GLU A 239 -8.46 12.33 6.16
C GLU A 239 -8.58 12.07 7.66
N THR A 240 -9.79 11.74 8.13
CA THR A 240 -10.03 11.36 9.53
C THR A 240 -9.23 10.12 9.92
N VAL A 241 -9.22 9.09 9.06
CA VAL A 241 -8.41 7.89 9.28
C VAL A 241 -6.93 8.25 9.38
N ILE A 242 -6.38 8.99 8.41
CA ILE A 242 -4.96 9.34 8.38
C ILE A 242 -4.54 10.14 9.62
N LYS A 243 -5.36 11.08 10.09
CA LYS A 243 -5.08 11.87 11.29
C LYS A 243 -5.06 11.03 12.59
N ALA A 244 -5.79 9.92 12.62
CA ALA A 244 -5.80 9.00 13.75
C ALA A 244 -4.61 8.03 13.73
N LEU A 245 -3.99 7.80 12.58
CA LEU A 245 -2.88 6.84 12.44
C LEU A 245 -1.61 7.32 13.17
N PRO A 246 -0.87 6.41 13.84
CA PRO A 246 0.39 6.77 14.50
C PRO A 246 1.53 6.96 13.48
N ASN A 247 1.95 8.22 13.31
CA ASN A 247 3.06 8.61 12.43
C ASN A 247 2.99 8.00 11.01
N PRO A 248 1.96 8.30 10.22
CA PRO A 248 1.87 7.88 8.83
C PRO A 248 2.88 8.65 7.98
N ILE A 249 3.60 7.95 7.09
CA ILE A 249 4.63 8.52 6.20
C ILE A 249 4.50 7.91 4.80
N GLY A 250 4.66 8.76 3.78
CA GLY A 250 4.70 8.34 2.38
C GLY A 250 3.33 8.07 1.79
N CYS A 251 3.25 7.07 0.94
CA CYS A 251 1.98 6.65 0.35
C CYS A 251 1.25 5.70 1.29
N ILE A 252 0.05 6.08 1.70
CA ILE A 252 -0.87 5.22 2.46
C ILE A 252 -2.03 4.86 1.55
N THR A 253 -2.31 3.58 1.42
CA THR A 253 -3.44 3.08 0.63
C THR A 253 -4.51 2.55 1.56
N LEU A 254 -5.66 3.21 1.62
CA LEU A 254 -6.84 2.77 2.38
C LEU A 254 -7.82 2.04 1.46
N GLN A 255 -8.64 1.16 2.03
CA GLN A 255 -9.78 0.57 1.32
C GLN A 255 -11.05 0.76 2.13
N CYS A 256 -12.15 1.08 1.43
CA CYS A 256 -13.48 1.22 2.03
C CYS A 256 -14.59 0.80 1.08
N PHE A 257 -15.76 0.54 1.63
CA PHE A 257 -17.02 0.50 0.90
C PHE A 257 -17.79 1.80 1.14
N LYS A 258 -18.41 2.33 0.07
CA LYS A 258 -19.47 3.32 0.17
C LYS A 258 -20.78 2.62 -0.07
N LYS A 259 -21.64 2.54 0.97
CA LYS A 259 -22.96 1.90 0.92
C LYS A 259 -23.96 2.78 0.16
N GLU A 260 -25.10 2.23 -0.22
CA GLU A 260 -26.17 2.97 -0.90
C GLU A 260 -26.74 4.13 -0.05
N ASP A 261 -26.73 4.00 1.28
CA ASP A 261 -27.11 5.06 2.22
C ASP A 261 -26.06 6.16 2.40
N GLY A 262 -24.92 6.05 1.70
CA GLY A 262 -23.80 6.97 1.78
C GLY A 262 -22.79 6.67 2.89
N GLN A 263 -23.04 5.68 3.76
CA GLN A 263 -22.11 5.33 4.82
C GLN A 263 -20.79 4.79 4.22
N ILE A 264 -19.66 5.32 4.71
CA ILE A 264 -18.31 4.89 4.32
C ILE A 264 -17.78 3.97 5.41
N THR A 265 -17.39 2.75 5.04
CA THR A 265 -16.97 1.69 5.96
C THR A 265 -15.58 1.21 5.56
N PHE A 266 -14.56 1.48 6.39
CA PHE A 266 -13.16 1.13 6.11
C PHE A 266 -12.87 -0.32 6.43
N ILE A 267 -12.04 -0.97 5.61
CA ILE A 267 -11.75 -2.41 5.72
C ILE A 267 -10.26 -2.75 5.78
N GLU A 268 -9.38 -1.87 5.30
CA GLU A 268 -7.94 -2.17 5.18
C GLU A 268 -7.08 -0.89 5.14
N ILE A 269 -5.88 -0.99 5.70
CA ILE A 269 -4.82 0.02 5.64
C ILE A 269 -3.58 -0.66 5.09
N ASN A 270 -2.97 -0.08 4.04
CA ASN A 270 -1.73 -0.55 3.43
C ASN A 270 -0.74 0.63 3.35
N PRO A 271 0.20 0.78 4.29
CA PRO A 271 1.09 1.95 4.35
C PRO A 271 2.25 1.85 3.35
N ARG A 272 1.92 1.73 2.09
CA ARG A 272 2.84 1.65 0.94
C ARG A 272 2.12 1.99 -0.36
N PHE A 273 2.87 2.11 -1.46
CA PHE A 273 2.30 2.28 -2.80
C PHE A 273 1.42 1.08 -3.19
N GLY A 274 0.16 1.33 -3.48
CA GLY A 274 -0.79 0.34 -3.97
C GLY A 274 -0.52 -0.08 -5.42
N GLY A 275 -1.00 -1.28 -5.84
CA GLY A 275 -0.86 -1.75 -7.22
C GLY A 275 -1.58 -0.88 -8.25
N GLY A 276 -2.63 -0.18 -7.85
CA GLY A 276 -3.40 0.73 -8.70
C GLY A 276 -2.97 2.19 -8.68
N ILE A 277 -1.88 2.54 -7.95
CA ILE A 277 -1.37 3.92 -7.85
C ILE A 277 -1.08 4.60 -9.20
N PRO A 278 -0.73 3.89 -10.30
CA PRO A 278 -0.55 4.53 -11.59
C PRO A 278 -1.75 5.36 -12.05
N LEU A 279 -2.97 4.95 -11.68
CA LEU A 279 -4.18 5.72 -12.00
C LEU A 279 -4.17 7.10 -11.31
N SER A 280 -3.82 7.16 -10.03
CA SER A 280 -3.74 8.43 -9.28
C SER A 280 -2.65 9.34 -9.85
N ILE A 281 -1.50 8.77 -10.22
CA ILE A 281 -0.38 9.51 -10.83
C ILE A 281 -0.78 10.08 -12.19
N GLU A 282 -1.39 9.27 -13.05
CA GLU A 282 -1.89 9.72 -14.38
C GLU A 282 -3.02 10.74 -14.27
N ALA A 283 -3.80 10.69 -13.20
CA ALA A 283 -4.81 11.70 -12.92
C ALA A 283 -4.20 13.08 -12.59
N GLY A 284 -2.92 13.15 -12.25
CA GLY A 284 -2.20 14.38 -11.91
C GLY A 284 -1.75 14.46 -10.44
N ALA A 285 -2.09 13.47 -9.61
CA ALA A 285 -1.56 13.37 -8.26
C ALA A 285 -0.13 12.82 -8.30
N ASN A 286 0.86 13.70 -8.37
CA ASN A 286 2.25 13.34 -8.66
C ASN A 286 2.99 12.80 -7.43
N PHE A 287 2.60 11.60 -6.97
CA PHE A 287 3.22 10.91 -5.83
C PHE A 287 4.75 10.77 -5.96
N PRO A 288 5.32 10.40 -7.13
CA PRO A 288 6.77 10.35 -7.29
C PRO A 288 7.45 11.68 -7.01
N LEU A 289 6.94 12.78 -7.57
CA LEU A 289 7.50 14.12 -7.35
C LEU A 289 7.44 14.51 -5.87
N TRP A 290 6.32 14.29 -5.22
CA TRP A 290 6.17 14.62 -3.80
C TRP A 290 7.07 13.76 -2.91
N THR A 291 7.26 12.47 -3.24
CA THR A 291 8.23 11.61 -2.54
C THR A 291 9.65 12.18 -2.63
N ILE A 292 10.05 12.63 -3.81
CA ILE A 292 11.36 13.25 -4.02
C ILE A 292 11.50 14.54 -3.21
N LYS A 293 10.52 15.43 -3.30
CA LYS A 293 10.52 16.73 -2.62
C LYS A 293 10.58 16.59 -1.10
N MET A 294 9.78 15.70 -0.51
CA MET A 294 9.84 15.46 0.95
C MET A 294 11.21 14.90 1.37
N CYS A 295 11.86 14.08 0.56
CA CYS A 295 13.23 13.61 0.83
C CYS A 295 14.26 14.74 0.75
N GLN A 296 14.01 15.79 -0.03
CA GLN A 296 14.81 17.00 -0.11
C GLN A 296 14.52 18.01 1.03
N GLY A 297 13.58 17.67 1.93
CA GLY A 297 13.23 18.50 3.09
C GLY A 297 12.03 19.41 2.87
N GLU A 298 11.29 19.28 1.75
CA GLU A 298 10.07 20.05 1.55
C GLU A 298 8.97 19.54 2.50
N VAL A 299 8.31 20.46 3.19
CA VAL A 299 7.15 20.20 4.06
C VAL A 299 5.89 20.55 3.27
N PHE A 300 4.89 19.68 3.34
CA PHE A 300 3.62 19.91 2.66
C PHE A 300 2.74 20.88 3.44
N ILE A 301 2.69 22.13 3.00
CA ILE A 301 1.86 23.17 3.63
C ILE A 301 0.42 23.06 3.12
N ASP A 302 0.24 22.92 1.80
CA ASP A 302 -1.07 22.91 1.16
C ASP A 302 -1.40 21.54 0.56
N LYS A 303 -2.68 21.16 0.69
CA LYS A 303 -3.23 19.99 0.02
C LYS A 303 -3.45 20.29 -1.47
N ASP A 304 -3.19 19.27 -2.30
CA ASP A 304 -3.39 19.35 -3.74
C ASP A 304 -4.50 18.38 -4.17
N PHE A 305 -5.61 18.92 -4.63
CA PHE A 305 -6.76 18.18 -5.17
C PHE A 305 -6.99 18.49 -6.66
N ASN A 306 -5.96 19.01 -7.38
CA ASN A 306 -6.08 19.35 -8.80
C ASN A 306 -6.06 18.15 -9.75
N TRP A 307 -5.92 16.93 -9.22
CA TRP A 307 -5.98 15.72 -10.02
C TRP A 307 -7.36 15.54 -10.68
N ARG A 308 -7.38 14.86 -11.84
CA ARG A 308 -8.58 14.64 -12.65
C ARG A 308 -9.49 13.59 -12.02
N GLY A 309 -10.77 13.94 -11.79
CA GLY A 309 -11.83 12.96 -11.55
C GLY A 309 -12.28 12.27 -12.85
N ASN A 310 -12.89 11.09 -12.71
CA ASN A 310 -13.42 10.27 -13.81
C ASN A 310 -12.38 9.82 -14.85
N LEU A 311 -11.10 9.85 -14.52
CA LEU A 311 -10.08 9.18 -15.33
C LEU A 311 -10.18 7.67 -15.08
N THR A 312 -10.30 6.89 -16.15
CA THR A 312 -10.40 5.44 -16.08
C THR A 312 -9.09 4.78 -16.48
N MET A 313 -8.64 3.80 -15.69
CA MET A 313 -7.52 2.93 -15.99
C MET A 313 -8.04 1.55 -16.41
N LEU A 314 -7.55 1.08 -17.55
CA LEU A 314 -7.71 -0.30 -18.02
C LEU A 314 -6.32 -0.94 -18.06
N ARG A 315 -6.06 -1.90 -17.17
CA ARG A 315 -4.79 -2.64 -17.16
C ARG A 315 -4.89 -3.81 -18.13
N TYR A 316 -3.81 -4.03 -18.85
CA TYR A 316 -3.63 -5.18 -19.75
C TYR A 316 -2.27 -5.83 -19.47
N ASP A 317 -2.12 -7.05 -19.90
CA ASP A 317 -0.85 -7.77 -19.76
C ASP A 317 0.11 -7.36 -20.89
N GLU A 318 1.35 -7.02 -20.55
CA GLU A 318 2.45 -6.76 -21.46
C GLU A 318 3.61 -7.70 -21.12
N ALA A 319 4.35 -8.15 -22.10
CA ALA A 319 5.42 -9.13 -21.95
C ALA A 319 6.80 -8.54 -22.24
N ILE A 320 7.79 -9.02 -21.51
CA ILE A 320 9.21 -8.80 -21.74
C ILE A 320 9.80 -10.15 -22.17
N PHE A 321 10.59 -10.13 -23.24
CA PHE A 321 11.29 -11.32 -23.72
C PHE A 321 12.78 -11.18 -23.42
N MET A 322 13.35 -12.16 -22.75
CA MET A 322 14.77 -12.20 -22.40
C MET A 322 15.29 -13.64 -22.48
N GLU A 323 16.52 -13.79 -22.90
CA GLU A 323 17.23 -15.04 -22.79
C GLU A 323 17.88 -15.13 -21.40
N ILE A 324 17.63 -16.19 -20.68
CA ILE A 324 18.30 -16.49 -19.41
C ILE A 324 19.43 -17.47 -19.76
N VAL A 325 20.67 -17.02 -19.58
CA VAL A 325 21.88 -17.81 -19.86
C VAL A 325 22.26 -18.63 -18.63
#